data_cc9de920b858bb0791a30377424c1a2e
#
_entry.id   cc9de920b858bb0791a30377424c1a2e
#
_cell.length_a   1.000
_cell.length_b   1.000
_cell.length_c   1.000
_cell.angle_alpha   90.00
_cell.angle_beta   90.00
_cell.angle_gamma   90.00
#
_symmetry.space_group_name_H-M   'P 1'
#
loop_
_entity.id
_entity.type
_entity.pdbx_description
1 polymer ?
#
loop_
_entity_poly.entity_id
_entity_poly.type
_entity_poly.pdbx_seq_one_letter_code
_entity_poly.pdbx_strand_id
1 'polypeptide(L)'
;MAKVAIPANTSVLLLDIEGTTTPITFVKDILFPFIKDNVHEYLSAHWEEDECKQDVQLLKKQAEEDSRQHRAGPVHSLSQTAHTDEEKAIQEVVDNVLWQMASDRKTTALKQLQGHMWRSAYSTGKIKGEVYEDVVPAITRWRQEGLKVYIYSSGSVEAQKLLFGYSVKGNLLELFDGHFDTNIGAKVESQSYRRIAERIRCSTEEIMFLTDVTREAKAAEEAGLNVAVIVRPGNVELTEEEKSHYELITSFSDLVLRGPA
;
A
#
# COMPACT_ATOMS: atom_id res chain seq x y z
N MET A 1 1.56 -3.54 27.83
CA MET A 1 1.22 -4.86 27.28
C MET A 1 2.41 -5.81 27.38
N ALA A 2 2.14 -7.12 27.41
CA ALA A 2 3.19 -8.11 27.45
C ALA A 2 3.98 -8.09 26.13
N LYS A 3 5.29 -8.30 26.24
CA LYS A 3 6.17 -8.47 25.07
C LYS A 3 5.84 -9.77 24.37
N VAL A 4 5.83 -9.75 23.04
CA VAL A 4 5.65 -10.90 22.18
C VAL A 4 7.00 -11.30 21.62
N ALA A 5 7.36 -12.56 21.77
CA ALA A 5 8.63 -13.07 21.26
C ALA A 5 8.56 -13.33 19.77
N ILE A 6 9.54 -12.82 19.03
CA ILE A 6 9.80 -13.23 17.67
C ILE A 6 10.32 -14.67 17.72
N PRO A 7 9.74 -15.62 16.96
CA PRO A 7 10.24 -17.00 16.94
C PRO A 7 11.74 -17.07 16.61
N ALA A 8 12.46 -17.98 17.26
CA ALA A 8 13.93 -18.07 17.18
C ALA A 8 14.45 -18.32 15.74
N ASN A 9 13.67 -19.00 14.91
CA ASN A 9 14.04 -19.29 13.51
C ASN A 9 13.66 -18.18 12.53
N THR A 10 13.09 -17.05 13.00
CA THR A 10 12.71 -15.95 12.13
C THR A 10 13.94 -15.26 11.56
N SER A 11 13.97 -15.10 10.25
CA SER A 11 15.01 -14.35 9.52
C SER A 11 14.47 -13.11 8.83
N VAL A 12 13.17 -13.04 8.65
CA VAL A 12 12.48 -11.98 7.89
C VAL A 12 11.24 -11.48 8.63
N LEU A 13 11.12 -10.17 8.73
CA LEU A 13 9.88 -9.51 9.09
C LEU A 13 9.24 -8.92 7.83
N LEU A 14 7.98 -9.26 7.59
CA LEU A 14 7.16 -8.77 6.50
C LEU A 14 6.11 -7.83 7.08
N LEU A 15 6.05 -6.60 6.61
CA LEU A 15 5.24 -5.53 7.20
C LEU A 15 4.18 -5.03 6.22
N ASP A 16 2.95 -4.94 6.70
CA ASP A 16 1.88 -4.15 6.08
C ASP A 16 2.15 -2.65 6.30
N ILE A 17 1.51 -1.79 5.54
CA ILE A 17 1.65 -0.33 5.65
C ILE A 17 0.46 0.27 6.40
N GLU A 18 -0.70 0.33 5.76
CA GLU A 18 -1.88 1.01 6.28
C GLU A 18 -2.37 0.34 7.57
N GLY A 19 -2.41 1.11 8.65
CA GLY A 19 -2.79 0.60 9.98
C GLY A 19 -1.71 -0.19 10.70
N THR A 20 -0.51 -0.31 10.13
CA THR A 20 0.63 -1.07 10.69
C THR A 20 1.87 -0.19 10.85
N THR A 21 2.54 0.19 9.77
CA THR A 21 3.64 1.17 9.83
C THR A 21 3.13 2.60 9.84
N THR A 22 1.97 2.83 9.26
CA THR A 22 1.43 4.13 8.88
C THR A 22 -0.02 4.25 9.33
N PRO A 23 -0.43 5.39 9.91
CA PRO A 23 -1.81 5.60 10.31
C PRO A 23 -2.79 5.42 9.14
N ILE A 24 -3.92 4.76 9.39
CA ILE A 24 -5.02 4.65 8.41
C ILE A 24 -5.47 6.04 7.95
N THR A 25 -5.49 7.01 8.86
CA THR A 25 -5.89 8.38 8.59
C THR A 25 -4.98 9.08 7.57
N PHE A 26 -3.70 8.72 7.50
CA PHE A 26 -2.82 9.27 6.47
C PHE A 26 -3.26 8.85 5.07
N VAL A 27 -3.56 7.58 4.88
CA VAL A 27 -4.02 7.04 3.59
C VAL A 27 -5.40 7.57 3.25
N LYS A 28 -6.35 7.46 4.20
CA LYS A 28 -7.76 7.77 4.02
C LYS A 28 -8.05 9.27 3.91
N ASP A 29 -7.38 10.09 4.72
CA ASP A 29 -7.70 11.50 4.89
C ASP A 29 -6.71 12.43 4.16
N ILE A 30 -5.55 11.92 3.73
CA ILE A 30 -4.52 12.73 3.06
C ILE A 30 -4.22 12.22 1.65
N LEU A 31 -3.78 10.96 1.49
CA LEU A 31 -3.33 10.45 0.19
C LEU A 31 -4.45 10.44 -0.87
N PHE A 32 -5.55 9.77 -0.58
CA PHE A 32 -6.64 9.66 -1.55
C PHE A 32 -7.42 10.96 -1.73
N PRO A 33 -7.73 11.73 -0.68
CA PRO A 33 -8.31 13.05 -0.87
C PRO A 33 -7.44 14.01 -1.69
N PHE A 34 -6.11 13.92 -1.57
CA PHE A 34 -5.21 14.70 -2.42
C PHE A 34 -5.47 14.45 -3.91
N ILE A 35 -5.63 13.20 -4.32
CA ILE A 35 -5.98 12.88 -5.72
C ILE A 35 -7.29 13.53 -6.13
N LYS A 36 -8.33 13.32 -5.30
CA LYS A 36 -9.66 13.85 -5.55
C LYS A 36 -9.68 15.37 -5.72
N ASP A 37 -8.94 16.06 -4.87
CA ASP A 37 -8.91 17.52 -4.84
C ASP A 37 -8.02 18.14 -5.91
N ASN A 38 -7.04 17.39 -6.45
CA ASN A 38 -6.00 17.93 -7.33
C ASN A 38 -5.96 17.31 -8.73
N VAL A 39 -6.77 16.29 -9.03
CA VAL A 39 -6.69 15.59 -10.33
C VAL A 39 -6.97 16.52 -11.51
N HIS A 40 -7.93 17.42 -11.39
CA HIS A 40 -8.25 18.38 -12.46
C HIS A 40 -7.05 19.31 -12.74
N GLU A 41 -6.51 19.91 -11.70
CA GLU A 41 -5.35 20.80 -11.79
C GLU A 41 -4.13 20.08 -12.37
N TYR A 42 -3.87 18.85 -11.89
CA TYR A 42 -2.76 18.04 -12.38
C TYR A 42 -2.89 17.74 -13.87
N LEU A 43 -4.04 17.28 -14.33
CA LEU A 43 -4.28 16.99 -15.74
C LEU A 43 -4.17 18.26 -16.60
N SER A 44 -4.70 19.39 -16.13
CA SER A 44 -4.60 20.66 -16.85
C SER A 44 -3.14 21.11 -17.00
N ALA A 45 -2.33 20.96 -15.96
CA ALA A 45 -0.93 21.37 -15.97
C ALA A 45 -0.04 20.46 -16.81
N HIS A 46 -0.38 19.16 -16.93
CA HIS A 46 0.47 18.14 -17.55
C HIS A 46 -0.11 17.56 -18.84
N TRP A 47 -1.22 18.11 -19.35
CA TRP A 47 -2.00 17.52 -20.44
C TRP A 47 -1.20 17.21 -21.70
N GLU A 48 -0.27 18.08 -22.04
CA GLU A 48 0.59 17.92 -23.22
C GLU A 48 1.85 17.08 -22.99
N GLU A 49 2.11 16.68 -21.75
CA GLU A 49 3.25 15.83 -21.42
C GLU A 49 3.02 14.37 -21.82
N ASP A 50 4.04 13.72 -22.37
CA ASP A 50 3.95 12.34 -22.85
C ASP A 50 3.51 11.35 -21.78
N GLU A 51 4.00 11.50 -20.54
CA GLU A 51 3.62 10.64 -19.42
C GLU A 51 2.11 10.79 -19.10
N CYS A 52 1.61 12.01 -19.05
CA CYS A 52 0.19 12.28 -18.81
C CYS A 52 -0.67 11.72 -19.97
N LYS A 53 -0.24 11.90 -21.21
CA LYS A 53 -0.92 11.34 -22.38
C LYS A 53 -1.02 9.82 -22.32
N GLN A 54 0.03 9.15 -21.85
CA GLN A 54 0.02 7.70 -21.63
C GLN A 54 -0.96 7.29 -20.53
N ASP A 55 -0.98 8.01 -19.41
CA ASP A 55 -1.94 7.77 -18.33
C ASP A 55 -3.37 7.91 -18.82
N VAL A 56 -3.66 8.96 -19.57
CA VAL A 56 -4.99 9.22 -20.16
C VAL A 56 -5.38 8.11 -21.14
N GLN A 57 -4.45 7.63 -21.96
CA GLN A 57 -4.72 6.52 -22.89
C GLN A 57 -5.06 5.23 -22.16
N LEU A 58 -4.36 4.90 -21.08
CA LEU A 58 -4.66 3.74 -20.25
C LEU A 58 -6.03 3.84 -19.60
N LEU A 59 -6.40 5.02 -19.11
CA LEU A 59 -7.73 5.27 -18.55
C LEU A 59 -8.83 5.14 -19.62
N LYS A 60 -8.59 5.63 -20.84
CA LYS A 60 -9.51 5.45 -21.97
C LYS A 60 -9.72 3.99 -22.32
N LYS A 61 -8.64 3.23 -22.39
CA LYS A 61 -8.69 1.79 -22.65
C LYS A 61 -9.46 1.05 -21.55
N GLN A 62 -9.23 1.40 -20.30
CA GLN A 62 -9.98 0.83 -19.17
C GLN A 62 -11.47 1.16 -19.26
N ALA A 63 -11.82 2.40 -19.61
CA ALA A 63 -13.21 2.82 -19.78
C ALA A 63 -13.92 2.06 -20.92
N GLU A 64 -13.23 1.78 -22.02
CA GLU A 64 -13.75 0.95 -23.12
C GLU A 64 -14.01 -0.49 -22.67
N GLU A 65 -13.10 -1.08 -21.91
CA GLU A 65 -13.27 -2.43 -21.33
C GLU A 65 -14.46 -2.48 -20.38
N ASP A 66 -14.60 -1.47 -19.54
CA ASP A 66 -15.72 -1.36 -18.60
C ASP A 66 -17.05 -1.24 -19.33
N SER A 67 -17.09 -0.48 -20.42
CA SER A 67 -18.26 -0.35 -21.29
C SER A 67 -18.68 -1.69 -21.90
N ARG A 68 -17.73 -2.46 -22.44
CA ARG A 68 -18.00 -3.78 -23.02
C ARG A 68 -18.52 -4.78 -21.98
N GLN A 69 -18.13 -4.64 -20.73
CA GLN A 69 -18.56 -5.51 -19.63
C GLN A 69 -19.82 -5.02 -18.93
N HIS A 70 -20.51 -4.02 -19.47
CA HIS A 70 -21.71 -3.39 -18.89
C HIS A 70 -21.53 -2.93 -17.43
N ARG A 71 -20.31 -2.58 -17.04
CA ARG A 71 -20.06 -1.96 -15.75
C ARG A 71 -20.55 -0.52 -15.80
N ALA A 72 -21.53 -0.21 -14.97
CA ALA A 72 -22.10 1.12 -14.88
C ALA A 72 -21.04 2.12 -14.36
N GLY A 73 -20.54 2.95 -15.24
CA GLY A 73 -19.70 4.09 -14.94
C GLY A 73 -20.09 5.22 -15.87
N PRO A 74 -19.55 6.42 -15.72
CA PRO A 74 -19.66 7.46 -16.73
C PRO A 74 -18.92 7.00 -17.97
N VAL A 75 -19.62 6.19 -18.74
CA VAL A 75 -19.17 5.57 -19.96
C VAL A 75 -19.55 6.51 -21.09
N HIS A 76 -19.06 7.67 -21.04
CA HIS A 76 -19.02 8.41 -22.28
C HIS A 76 -17.66 8.12 -22.87
N SER A 77 -17.66 7.56 -24.08
CA SER A 77 -16.47 7.46 -24.89
C SER A 77 -15.66 8.72 -24.62
N LEU A 78 -14.52 8.55 -23.96
CA LEU A 78 -13.56 9.63 -23.82
C LEU A 78 -13.27 10.06 -25.26
N SER A 79 -13.98 11.07 -25.72
CA SER A 79 -14.07 11.39 -27.13
C SER A 79 -12.69 11.76 -27.66
N GLN A 80 -12.41 11.35 -28.89
CA GLN A 80 -11.23 11.80 -29.62
C GLN A 80 -11.51 13.22 -30.18
N THR A 81 -11.90 14.14 -29.32
CA THR A 81 -12.23 15.49 -29.77
C THR A 81 -10.99 16.36 -29.95
N ALA A 82 -11.06 17.17 -30.99
CA ALA A 82 -10.04 18.13 -31.39
C ALA A 82 -9.79 19.21 -30.33
N HIS A 83 -8.66 19.91 -30.44
CA HIS A 83 -8.10 20.90 -29.51
C HIS A 83 -9.03 22.00 -29.00
N THR A 84 -10.23 22.18 -29.52
CA THR A 84 -11.21 23.16 -29.06
C THR A 84 -12.02 22.74 -27.82
N ASP A 85 -11.91 21.48 -27.42
CA ASP A 85 -12.64 20.88 -26.29
C ASP A 85 -11.71 20.25 -25.24
N GLU A 86 -10.50 20.79 -25.07
CA GLU A 86 -9.51 20.28 -24.13
C GLU A 86 -10.05 20.23 -22.70
N GLU A 87 -10.69 21.31 -22.24
CA GLU A 87 -11.29 21.38 -20.91
C GLU A 87 -12.37 20.31 -20.72
N LYS A 88 -13.16 20.05 -21.74
CA LYS A 88 -14.17 18.98 -21.72
C LYS A 88 -13.51 17.60 -21.66
N ALA A 89 -12.46 17.38 -22.44
CA ALA A 89 -11.71 16.13 -22.42
C ALA A 89 -11.06 15.88 -21.04
N ILE A 90 -10.48 16.90 -20.42
CA ILE A 90 -9.94 16.85 -19.07
C ILE A 90 -11.05 16.49 -18.07
N GLN A 91 -12.20 17.16 -18.14
CA GLN A 91 -13.30 16.89 -17.22
C GLN A 91 -13.83 15.46 -17.35
N GLU A 92 -13.90 14.92 -18.56
CA GLU A 92 -14.30 13.52 -18.77
C GLU A 92 -13.33 12.53 -18.07
N VAL A 93 -12.03 12.79 -18.14
CA VAL A 93 -11.03 11.99 -17.43
C VAL A 93 -11.17 12.14 -15.92
N VAL A 94 -11.35 13.36 -15.43
CA VAL A 94 -11.59 13.63 -14.00
C VAL A 94 -12.81 12.84 -13.50
N ASP A 95 -13.92 12.91 -14.22
CA ASP A 95 -15.15 12.21 -13.85
C ASP A 95 -14.96 10.70 -13.78
N ASN A 96 -14.19 10.13 -14.71
CA ASN A 96 -13.85 8.71 -14.71
C ASN A 96 -12.97 8.34 -13.49
N VAL A 97 -11.95 9.13 -13.20
CA VAL A 97 -11.07 8.91 -12.04
C VAL A 97 -11.88 8.96 -10.74
N LEU A 98 -12.70 9.98 -10.56
CA LEU A 98 -13.54 10.14 -9.36
C LEU A 98 -14.55 9.00 -9.21
N TRP A 99 -15.15 8.55 -10.31
CA TRP A 99 -16.05 7.41 -10.31
C TRP A 99 -15.32 6.12 -9.91
N GLN A 100 -14.15 5.85 -10.47
CA GLN A 100 -13.37 4.67 -10.10
C GLN A 100 -13.02 4.68 -8.61
N MET A 101 -12.62 5.85 -8.07
CA MET A 101 -12.30 5.99 -6.65
C MET A 101 -13.54 5.81 -5.77
N ALA A 102 -14.68 6.40 -6.13
CA ALA A 102 -15.94 6.26 -5.39
C ALA A 102 -16.45 4.80 -5.39
N SER A 103 -16.13 4.04 -6.43
CA SER A 103 -16.47 2.62 -6.57
C SER A 103 -15.40 1.67 -5.99
N ASP A 104 -14.45 2.20 -5.25
CA ASP A 104 -13.31 1.46 -4.65
C ASP A 104 -12.55 0.58 -5.67
N ARG A 105 -12.45 1.05 -6.90
CA ARG A 105 -11.73 0.35 -7.94
C ARG A 105 -10.23 0.57 -7.84
N LYS A 106 -9.47 -0.45 -8.17
CA LYS A 106 -8.00 -0.45 -8.11
C LYS A 106 -7.39 -0.90 -9.43
N THR A 107 -7.88 -0.31 -10.52
CA THR A 107 -7.36 -0.63 -11.86
C THR A 107 -5.91 -0.17 -12.02
N THR A 108 -5.16 -0.84 -12.86
CA THR A 108 -3.77 -0.47 -13.16
C THR A 108 -3.68 0.95 -13.71
N ALA A 109 -4.61 1.33 -14.60
CA ALA A 109 -4.67 2.68 -15.16
C ALA A 109 -4.87 3.76 -14.09
N LEU A 110 -5.79 3.54 -13.15
CA LEU A 110 -6.01 4.46 -12.03
C LEU A 110 -4.80 4.56 -11.11
N LYS A 111 -4.23 3.43 -10.72
CA LYS A 111 -3.05 3.38 -9.84
C LYS A 111 -1.85 4.10 -10.46
N GLN A 112 -1.66 3.99 -11.77
CA GLN A 112 -0.56 4.65 -12.46
C GLN A 112 -0.69 6.17 -12.42
N LEU A 113 -1.87 6.73 -12.73
CA LEU A 113 -2.11 8.16 -12.60
C LEU A 113 -1.95 8.64 -11.16
N GLN A 114 -2.53 7.94 -10.20
CA GLN A 114 -2.38 8.26 -8.77
C GLN A 114 -0.91 8.26 -8.36
N GLY A 115 -0.14 7.27 -8.79
CA GLY A 115 1.30 7.17 -8.52
C GLY A 115 2.09 8.37 -9.05
N HIS A 116 1.80 8.84 -10.25
CA HIS A 116 2.43 10.02 -10.84
C HIS A 116 2.06 11.32 -10.11
N MET A 117 0.80 11.45 -9.73
CA MET A 117 0.34 12.59 -8.92
C MET A 117 1.01 12.61 -7.54
N TRP A 118 1.08 11.48 -6.85
CA TRP A 118 1.78 11.38 -5.56
C TRP A 118 3.27 11.66 -5.70
N ARG A 119 3.91 11.14 -6.75
CA ARG A 119 5.34 11.43 -7.01
C ARG A 119 5.62 12.92 -7.05
N SER A 120 4.81 13.67 -7.78
CA SER A 120 4.90 15.13 -7.84
C SER A 120 4.67 15.77 -6.47
N ALA A 121 3.64 15.33 -5.75
CA ALA A 121 3.30 15.87 -4.43
C ALA A 121 4.39 15.62 -3.38
N TYR A 122 4.95 14.42 -3.35
CA TYR A 122 6.04 14.08 -2.44
C TYR A 122 7.33 14.85 -2.77
N SER A 123 7.71 14.90 -4.04
CA SER A 123 8.94 15.56 -4.48
C SER A 123 8.93 17.07 -4.24
N THR A 124 7.76 17.70 -4.28
CA THR A 124 7.59 19.14 -4.01
C THR A 124 7.28 19.45 -2.54
N GLY A 125 7.20 18.45 -1.68
CA GLY A 125 6.94 18.61 -0.25
C GLY A 125 5.48 18.89 0.11
N LYS A 126 4.54 18.78 -0.83
CA LYS A 126 3.10 18.94 -0.56
C LYS A 126 2.56 17.83 0.34
N ILE A 127 3.12 16.62 0.23
CA ILE A 127 2.81 15.46 1.06
C ILE A 127 4.12 14.92 1.64
N LYS A 128 4.07 14.46 2.88
CA LYS A 128 5.14 13.68 3.53
C LYS A 128 4.55 12.40 4.09
N GLY A 129 5.26 11.28 3.89
CA GLY A 129 4.83 9.97 4.38
C GLY A 129 4.83 9.92 5.90
N GLU A 130 3.73 9.52 6.50
CA GLU A 130 3.63 9.34 7.94
C GLU A 130 3.97 7.91 8.34
N VAL A 131 4.74 7.78 9.41
CA VAL A 131 5.01 6.50 10.09
C VAL A 131 4.85 6.70 11.59
N TYR A 132 4.37 5.66 12.27
CA TYR A 132 4.29 5.70 13.73
C TYR A 132 5.67 5.84 14.37
N GLU A 133 5.73 6.48 15.52
CA GLU A 133 6.98 6.79 16.22
C GLU A 133 7.81 5.55 16.62
N ASP A 134 7.16 4.42 16.84
CA ASP A 134 7.79 3.16 17.22
C ASP A 134 8.45 2.41 16.04
N VAL A 135 8.12 2.79 14.80
CA VAL A 135 8.48 2.01 13.60
C VAL A 135 9.99 2.06 13.32
N VAL A 136 10.56 3.23 13.17
CA VAL A 136 11.99 3.40 12.81
C VAL A 136 12.90 2.80 13.88
N PRO A 137 12.72 3.07 15.19
CA PRO A 137 13.56 2.46 16.22
C PRO A 137 13.49 0.94 16.24
N ALA A 138 12.29 0.36 16.08
CA ALA A 138 12.11 -1.08 16.09
C ALA A 138 12.78 -1.75 14.88
N ILE A 139 12.55 -1.24 13.67
CA ILE A 139 13.16 -1.78 12.46
C ILE A 139 14.68 -1.68 12.51
N THR A 140 15.20 -0.56 12.99
CA THR A 140 16.65 -0.37 13.17
C THR A 140 17.24 -1.44 14.10
N ARG A 141 16.58 -1.70 15.22
CA ARG A 141 17.00 -2.73 16.18
C ARG A 141 16.96 -4.13 15.54
N TRP A 142 15.85 -4.48 14.87
CA TRP A 142 15.72 -5.79 14.21
C TRP A 142 16.81 -6.02 13.17
N ARG A 143 17.13 -5.02 12.39
CA ARG A 143 18.21 -5.10 11.39
C ARG A 143 19.59 -5.26 12.03
N GLN A 144 19.85 -4.57 13.13
CA GLN A 144 21.09 -4.74 13.92
C GLN A 144 21.22 -6.17 14.49
N GLU A 145 20.08 -6.80 14.77
CA GLU A 145 20.00 -8.19 15.25
C GLU A 145 20.02 -9.23 14.10
N GLY A 146 20.22 -8.78 12.86
CA GLY A 146 20.41 -9.63 11.68
C GLY A 146 19.13 -9.98 10.92
N LEU A 147 17.98 -9.43 11.30
CA LEU A 147 16.73 -9.64 10.58
C LEU A 147 16.66 -8.79 9.31
N LYS A 148 16.05 -9.32 8.26
CA LYS A 148 15.68 -8.59 7.06
C LYS A 148 14.24 -8.10 7.17
N VAL A 149 13.95 -6.96 6.57
CA VAL A 149 12.63 -6.33 6.63
C VAL A 149 12.11 -6.04 5.24
N TYR A 150 10.93 -6.56 4.93
CA TYR A 150 10.24 -6.37 3.66
C TYR A 150 8.87 -5.75 3.88
N ILE A 151 8.39 -5.05 2.88
CA ILE A 151 7.04 -4.49 2.86
C ILE A 151 6.14 -5.33 1.94
N TYR A 152 4.90 -5.54 2.35
CA TYR A 152 3.84 -6.08 1.52
C TYR A 152 2.56 -5.25 1.71
N SER A 153 2.16 -4.54 0.68
CA SER A 153 1.00 -3.64 0.71
C SER A 153 0.21 -3.71 -0.60
N SER A 154 -1.06 -3.31 -0.56
CA SER A 154 -1.88 -3.19 -1.76
C SER A 154 -1.51 -1.99 -2.65
N GLY A 155 -0.85 -0.98 -2.10
CA GLY A 155 -0.26 0.10 -2.87
C GLY A 155 0.90 -0.41 -3.75
N SER A 156 1.08 0.18 -4.94
CA SER A 156 2.17 -0.18 -5.83
C SER A 156 3.54 -0.02 -5.15
N VAL A 157 4.52 -0.82 -5.57
CA VAL A 157 5.90 -0.69 -5.07
C VAL A 157 6.41 0.74 -5.23
N GLU A 158 6.10 1.41 -6.32
CA GLU A 158 6.47 2.82 -6.53
C GLU A 158 5.84 3.73 -5.45
N ALA A 159 4.55 3.57 -5.19
CA ALA A 159 3.86 4.34 -4.15
C ALA A 159 4.43 4.07 -2.75
N GLN A 160 4.79 2.83 -2.45
CA GLN A 160 5.44 2.45 -1.19
C GLN A 160 6.78 3.17 -1.02
N LYS A 161 7.61 3.18 -2.07
CA LYS A 161 8.92 3.83 -2.08
C LYS A 161 8.80 5.36 -1.95
N LEU A 162 7.76 5.96 -2.51
CA LEU A 162 7.48 7.38 -2.31
C LEU A 162 7.16 7.69 -0.85
N LEU A 163 6.28 6.92 -0.24
CA LEU A 163 5.88 7.11 1.16
C LEU A 163 7.08 7.04 2.10
N PHE A 164 7.89 6.00 1.99
CA PHE A 164 9.06 5.82 2.87
C PHE A 164 10.25 6.69 2.48
N GLY A 165 10.42 7.01 1.19
CA GLY A 165 11.48 7.87 0.72
C GLY A 165 11.31 9.35 1.10
N TYR A 166 10.06 9.79 1.20
CA TYR A 166 9.69 11.17 1.57
C TYR A 166 8.89 11.21 2.87
N SER A 167 9.35 10.50 3.88
CA SER A 167 8.65 10.44 5.16
C SER A 167 8.98 11.64 6.05
N VAL A 168 8.13 11.83 7.07
CA VAL A 168 8.37 12.81 8.15
C VAL A 168 9.64 12.51 8.95
N LYS A 169 10.19 11.29 8.84
CA LYS A 169 11.44 10.84 9.46
C LYS A 169 12.62 10.83 8.48
N GLY A 170 12.46 11.47 7.32
CA GLY A 170 13.46 11.45 6.25
C GLY A 170 13.31 10.26 5.31
N ASN A 171 14.37 9.96 4.56
CA ASN A 171 14.39 8.83 3.63
C ASN A 171 14.65 7.53 4.40
N LEU A 172 13.64 6.66 4.44
CA LEU A 172 13.66 5.39 5.16
C LEU A 172 13.92 4.18 4.25
N LEU A 173 14.19 4.38 2.97
CA LEU A 173 14.30 3.27 2.00
C LEU A 173 15.40 2.26 2.37
N GLU A 174 16.48 2.71 2.99
CA GLU A 174 17.57 1.82 3.42
C GLU A 174 17.18 0.84 4.53
N LEU A 175 16.07 1.09 5.22
CA LEU A 175 15.57 0.20 6.27
C LEU A 175 14.91 -1.07 5.70
N PHE A 176 14.56 -1.08 4.42
CA PHE A 176 13.84 -2.17 3.80
C PHE A 176 14.70 -2.91 2.79
N ASP A 177 14.64 -4.23 2.85
CA ASP A 177 15.37 -5.13 1.94
C ASP A 177 14.60 -5.39 0.65
N GLY A 178 13.30 -5.09 0.63
CA GLY A 178 12.48 -5.17 -0.56
C GLY A 178 11.02 -4.83 -0.31
N HIS A 179 10.28 -4.78 -1.42
CA HIS A 179 8.89 -4.36 -1.44
C HIS A 179 8.08 -5.31 -2.32
N PHE A 180 6.89 -5.67 -1.85
CA PHE A 180 5.91 -6.44 -2.59
C PHE A 180 4.59 -5.69 -2.64
N ASP A 181 3.89 -5.82 -3.74
CA ASP A 181 2.53 -5.36 -3.93
C ASP A 181 1.63 -6.50 -4.41
N THR A 182 0.40 -6.20 -4.80
CA THR A 182 -0.55 -7.22 -5.26
C THR A 182 -0.19 -7.87 -6.59
N ASN A 183 0.90 -7.47 -7.26
CA ASN A 183 1.44 -8.20 -8.40
C ASN A 183 1.95 -9.60 -7.99
N ILE A 184 2.37 -9.79 -6.74
CA ILE A 184 2.74 -11.12 -6.22
C ILE A 184 1.49 -11.98 -5.92
N GLY A 185 0.35 -11.34 -5.75
CA GLY A 185 -0.93 -11.95 -5.43
C GLY A 185 -1.71 -11.12 -4.39
N ALA A 186 -2.97 -11.46 -4.20
CA ALA A 186 -3.81 -10.80 -3.22
C ALA A 186 -3.38 -11.11 -1.78
N LYS A 187 -3.47 -10.13 -0.90
CA LYS A 187 -3.06 -10.24 0.50
C LYS A 187 -3.92 -11.20 1.34
N VAL A 188 -5.09 -11.57 0.85
CA VAL A 188 -6.00 -12.53 1.50
C VAL A 188 -5.86 -13.96 0.97
N GLU A 189 -4.90 -14.20 0.09
CA GLU A 189 -4.61 -15.52 -0.48
C GLU A 189 -3.30 -16.09 0.06
N SER A 190 -3.33 -17.30 0.59
CA SER A 190 -2.14 -17.95 1.17
C SER A 190 -1.01 -18.14 0.15
N GLN A 191 -1.35 -18.36 -1.11
CA GLN A 191 -0.36 -18.54 -2.16
C GLN A 191 0.53 -17.32 -2.38
N SER A 192 0.02 -16.12 -2.12
CA SER A 192 0.81 -14.87 -2.22
C SER A 192 2.01 -14.89 -1.25
N TYR A 193 1.79 -15.37 -0.03
CA TYR A 193 2.83 -15.46 0.99
C TYR A 193 3.87 -16.54 0.68
N ARG A 194 3.45 -17.66 0.08
CA ARG A 194 4.38 -18.69 -0.43
C ARG A 194 5.28 -18.14 -1.53
N ARG A 195 4.71 -17.37 -2.46
CA ARG A 195 5.47 -16.70 -3.53
C ARG A 195 6.46 -15.68 -2.99
N ILE A 196 6.09 -14.95 -1.94
CA ILE A 196 7.02 -14.04 -1.26
C ILE A 196 8.20 -14.81 -0.69
N ALA A 197 7.95 -15.90 0.03
CA ALA A 197 9.01 -16.76 0.59
C ALA A 197 9.95 -17.27 -0.50
N GLU A 198 9.41 -17.77 -1.61
CA GLU A 198 10.19 -18.20 -2.78
C GLU A 198 11.05 -17.07 -3.35
N ARG A 199 10.47 -15.87 -3.49
CA ARG A 199 11.17 -14.70 -4.01
C ARG A 199 12.32 -14.25 -3.11
N ILE A 200 12.14 -14.31 -1.81
CA ILE A 200 13.14 -13.96 -0.81
C ILE A 200 14.15 -15.11 -0.63
N ARG A 201 13.81 -16.32 -1.05
CA ARG A 201 14.61 -17.53 -0.89
C ARG A 201 14.78 -17.98 0.58
N CYS A 202 13.67 -18.02 1.29
CA CYS A 202 13.59 -18.56 2.65
C CYS A 202 12.36 -19.46 2.77
N SER A 203 12.27 -20.22 3.86
CA SER A 203 11.06 -20.97 4.16
C SER A 203 9.99 -20.04 4.75
N THR A 204 8.73 -20.43 4.59
CA THR A 204 7.60 -19.65 5.17
C THR A 204 7.71 -19.53 6.69
N GLU A 205 8.24 -20.55 7.37
CA GLU A 205 8.43 -20.56 8.83
C GLU A 205 9.44 -19.52 9.33
N GLU A 206 10.33 -19.05 8.46
CA GLU A 206 11.33 -18.03 8.77
C GLU A 206 10.76 -16.59 8.66
N ILE A 207 9.53 -16.43 8.21
CA ILE A 207 8.89 -15.13 8.03
C ILE A 207 7.86 -14.89 9.12
N MET A 208 7.92 -13.71 9.73
CA MET A 208 6.85 -13.21 10.59
C MET A 208 6.18 -12.02 9.89
N PHE A 209 4.86 -12.10 9.72
CA PHE A 209 4.06 -11.06 9.11
C PHE A 209 3.33 -10.22 10.15
N LEU A 210 3.43 -8.89 10.04
CA LEU A 210 2.74 -7.93 10.88
C LEU A 210 1.69 -7.20 10.05
N THR A 211 0.45 -7.30 10.48
CA THR A 211 -0.69 -6.63 9.85
C THR A 211 -1.75 -6.29 10.91
N ASP A 212 -2.62 -5.35 10.59
CA ASP A 212 -3.83 -5.05 11.39
C ASP A 212 -5.07 -5.80 10.87
N VAL A 213 -4.97 -6.45 9.70
CA VAL A 213 -6.07 -7.10 9.02
C VAL A 213 -6.05 -8.60 9.28
N THR A 214 -7.02 -9.12 10.02
CA THR A 214 -7.09 -10.52 10.41
C THR A 214 -7.26 -11.49 9.23
N ARG A 215 -7.94 -11.07 8.17
CA ARG A 215 -8.05 -11.88 6.93
C ARG A 215 -6.70 -12.08 6.25
N GLU A 216 -5.83 -11.10 6.31
CA GLU A 216 -4.46 -11.20 5.80
C GLU A 216 -3.61 -12.09 6.71
N ALA A 217 -3.72 -11.90 8.02
CA ALA A 217 -3.05 -12.76 9.01
C ALA A 217 -3.42 -14.22 8.85
N LYS A 218 -4.71 -14.51 8.64
CA LYS A 218 -5.19 -15.87 8.37
C LYS A 218 -4.56 -16.49 7.13
N ALA A 219 -4.52 -15.74 6.04
CA ALA A 219 -3.90 -16.22 4.80
C ALA A 219 -2.41 -16.49 4.95
N ALA A 220 -1.70 -15.65 5.71
CA ALA A 220 -0.30 -15.84 6.03
C ALA A 220 -0.06 -17.08 6.90
N GLU A 221 -0.87 -17.32 7.93
CA GLU A 221 -0.82 -18.53 8.75
C GLU A 221 -1.04 -19.79 7.92
N GLU A 222 -2.03 -19.78 7.03
CA GLU A 222 -2.31 -20.90 6.12
C GLU A 222 -1.13 -21.23 5.20
N ALA A 223 -0.29 -20.23 4.91
CA ALA A 223 0.95 -20.42 4.15
C ALA A 223 2.11 -20.93 5.01
N GLY A 224 1.99 -20.93 6.32
CA GLY A 224 3.03 -21.36 7.26
C GLY A 224 3.85 -20.22 7.87
N LEU A 225 3.49 -18.96 7.63
CA LEU A 225 4.14 -17.83 8.29
C LEU A 225 3.70 -17.72 9.76
N ASN A 226 4.59 -17.15 10.58
CA ASN A 226 4.20 -16.64 11.88
C ASN A 226 3.55 -15.26 11.68
N VAL A 227 2.59 -14.91 12.52
CA VAL A 227 1.89 -13.62 12.41
C VAL A 227 1.77 -12.93 13.78
N ALA A 228 1.75 -11.63 13.77
CA ALA A 228 1.28 -10.82 14.88
C ALA A 228 0.30 -9.77 14.32
N VAL A 229 -0.79 -9.57 15.03
CA VAL A 229 -1.80 -8.56 14.67
C VAL A 229 -1.56 -7.32 15.51
N ILE A 230 -1.37 -6.19 14.83
CA ILE A 230 -1.16 -4.91 15.51
C ILE A 230 -2.49 -4.16 15.69
N VAL A 231 -2.71 -3.63 16.87
CA VAL A 231 -3.87 -2.81 17.21
C VAL A 231 -3.42 -1.35 17.32
N ARG A 232 -3.76 -0.57 16.31
CA ARG A 232 -3.48 0.87 16.23
C ARG A 232 -4.78 1.67 16.41
N PRO A 233 -4.70 2.92 16.86
CA PRO A 233 -5.88 3.80 16.88
C PRO A 233 -6.52 3.92 15.49
N GLY A 234 -7.84 3.78 15.43
CA GLY A 234 -8.60 3.86 14.18
C GLY A 234 -8.68 2.58 13.35
N ASN A 235 -7.98 1.52 13.75
CA ASN A 235 -8.12 0.21 13.12
C ASN A 235 -9.50 -0.40 13.44
N VAL A 236 -9.93 -1.34 12.58
CA VAL A 236 -11.17 -2.10 12.81
C VAL A 236 -11.07 -2.89 14.12
N GLU A 237 -12.11 -2.85 14.95
CA GLU A 237 -12.15 -3.64 16.17
C GLU A 237 -12.11 -5.14 15.88
N LEU A 238 -11.30 -5.85 16.66
CA LEU A 238 -11.21 -7.29 16.61
C LEU A 238 -12.34 -7.94 17.38
N THR A 239 -12.84 -9.09 16.89
CA THR A 239 -13.75 -9.93 17.63
C THR A 239 -13.04 -10.61 18.82
N GLU A 240 -13.77 -11.12 19.78
CA GLU A 240 -13.20 -11.85 20.91
C GLU A 240 -12.49 -13.13 20.45
N GLU A 241 -13.00 -13.77 19.39
CA GLU A 241 -12.36 -14.94 18.77
C GLU A 241 -11.01 -14.58 18.17
N GLU A 242 -10.93 -13.49 17.40
CA GLU A 242 -9.69 -12.99 16.81
C GLU A 242 -8.67 -12.59 17.88
N LYS A 243 -9.11 -11.91 18.95
CA LYS A 243 -8.25 -11.56 20.08
C LYS A 243 -7.66 -12.78 20.79
N SER A 244 -8.43 -13.87 20.85
CA SER A 244 -7.99 -15.12 21.48
C SER A 244 -7.05 -15.92 20.59
N HIS A 245 -7.20 -15.82 19.27
CA HIS A 245 -6.43 -16.61 18.32
C HIS A 245 -5.05 -16.01 18.00
N TYR A 246 -4.99 -14.66 17.81
CA TYR A 246 -3.76 -14.01 17.36
C TYR A 246 -2.92 -13.46 18.51
N GLU A 247 -1.60 -13.46 18.31
CA GLU A 247 -0.69 -12.66 19.12
C GLU A 247 -0.92 -11.18 18.81
N LEU A 248 -1.27 -10.39 19.83
CA LEU A 248 -1.58 -8.98 19.68
C LEU A 248 -0.47 -8.09 20.18
N ILE A 249 -0.14 -7.07 19.39
CA ILE A 249 0.77 -5.99 19.77
C ILE A 249 0.10 -4.65 19.54
N THR A 250 0.51 -3.62 20.27
CA THR A 250 0.06 -2.23 20.09
C THR A 250 1.18 -1.33 19.56
N SER A 251 2.39 -1.83 19.57
CA SER A 251 3.60 -1.14 19.13
C SER A 251 4.60 -2.15 18.59
N PHE A 252 5.39 -1.75 17.62
CA PHE A 252 6.52 -2.59 17.15
C PHE A 252 7.54 -2.88 18.26
N SER A 253 7.62 -2.01 19.28
CA SER A 253 8.46 -2.23 20.44
C SER A 253 8.02 -3.42 21.31
N ASP A 254 6.81 -3.92 21.13
CA ASP A 254 6.31 -5.12 21.81
C ASP A 254 6.89 -6.43 21.26
N LEU A 255 7.41 -6.40 20.03
CA LEU A 255 8.10 -7.54 19.42
C LEU A 255 9.58 -7.55 19.79
N VAL A 256 9.99 -8.63 20.41
CA VAL A 256 11.39 -8.80 20.89
C VAL A 256 11.95 -10.11 20.44
N LEU A 257 13.23 -10.12 20.05
CA LEU A 257 13.97 -11.36 19.89
C LEU A 257 14.13 -12.03 21.26
N ARG A 258 13.91 -13.36 21.33
CA ARG A 258 14.33 -14.12 22.49
C ARG A 258 15.85 -14.05 22.54
N GLY A 259 16.39 -13.49 23.63
CA GLY A 259 17.80 -13.65 23.92
C GLY A 259 18.18 -15.15 23.93
N PRO A 260 19.45 -15.48 23.68
CA PRO A 260 19.91 -16.86 23.82
C PRO A 260 19.51 -17.35 25.21
N ALA A 261 18.89 -18.54 25.24
CA ALA A 261 18.50 -19.20 26.48
C ALA A 261 19.73 -19.55 27.31
#